data_4b0c08becceeb6e016b133de02538bdd
#
_entry.id   4b0c08becceeb6e016b133de02538bdd
#
_cell.length_a   1.000
_cell.length_b   1.000
_cell.length_c   1.000
_cell.angle_alpha   90.00
_cell.angle_beta   90.00
_cell.angle_gamma   90.00
#
_symmetry.space_group_name_H-M   'P 1'
#
loop_
_entity.id
_entity.type
_entity.pdbx_description
1 polymer ?
#
loop_
_entity_poly.entity_id
_entity_poly.type
_entity_poly.pdbx_seq_one_letter_code
_entity_poly.pdbx_strand_id
1 'polypeptide(L)'
;MVSITAFTRIVIVLSFVRRALSTQEIPPTQVIIGLSLFLTLFVMTPTFSKINADAIQPYINDEISPEKVFVVCKEEMSNFMWHQLDRDDSGIDCVNLIMEASNSDALSNNEKPAIHVMVPAFIIHELRIAFIMGFCIYMPFLLIDLVVSTVLMSLGMMMMPPVIISTPCKLMLFVLVDGWGLIVQTLITSFGS
;
A
#
# COMPACT_ATOMS: atom_id res chain seq x y z
N MET A 1 -8.48 -10.62 6.73
CA MET A 1 -7.75 -9.81 7.73
C MET A 1 -6.58 -9.05 7.13
N VAL A 2 -5.78 -9.63 6.24
CA VAL A 2 -4.60 -8.96 5.63
C VAL A 2 -4.99 -7.68 4.86
N SER A 3 -6.16 -7.66 4.21
CA SER A 3 -6.61 -6.52 3.39
C SER A 3 -7.03 -5.26 4.17
N ILE A 4 -7.23 -5.36 5.50
CA ILE A 4 -7.57 -4.23 6.37
C ILE A 4 -6.33 -3.63 7.08
N THR A 5 -5.15 -3.99 6.63
CA THR A 5 -3.86 -3.53 7.14
C THR A 5 -3.10 -2.76 6.04
N ALA A 6 -1.97 -2.18 6.38
CA ALA A 6 -1.05 -1.54 5.43
C ALA A 6 -0.53 -2.48 4.31
N PHE A 7 -0.71 -3.80 4.45
CA PHE A 7 -0.19 -4.82 3.54
C PHE A 7 -0.65 -4.61 2.09
N THR A 8 -1.92 -4.26 1.87
CA THR A 8 -2.49 -4.11 0.53
C THR A 8 -1.73 -3.06 -0.29
N ARG A 9 -1.51 -1.87 0.25
CA ARG A 9 -0.77 -0.79 -0.41
C ARG A 9 0.67 -1.23 -0.68
N ILE A 10 1.35 -1.77 0.33
CA ILE A 10 2.76 -2.14 0.24
C ILE A 10 3.01 -3.22 -0.81
N VAL A 11 2.23 -4.30 -0.82
CA VAL A 11 2.42 -5.41 -1.76
C VAL A 11 2.14 -5.00 -3.21
N ILE A 12 1.16 -4.12 -3.42
CA ILE A 12 0.84 -3.63 -4.76
C ILE A 12 1.95 -2.72 -5.27
N VAL A 13 2.41 -1.76 -4.48
CA VAL A 13 3.50 -0.85 -4.86
C VAL A 13 4.78 -1.63 -5.17
N LEU A 14 5.18 -2.58 -4.32
CA LEU A 14 6.35 -3.44 -4.56
C LEU A 14 6.19 -4.30 -5.82
N SER A 15 4.97 -4.73 -6.14
CA SER A 15 4.68 -5.45 -7.38
C SER A 15 4.83 -4.55 -8.62
N PHE A 16 4.47 -3.25 -8.50
CA PHE A 16 4.72 -2.26 -9.57
C PHE A 16 6.21 -2.02 -9.77
N VAL A 17 7.01 -1.92 -8.70
CA VAL A 17 8.48 -1.80 -8.77
C VAL A 17 9.08 -2.94 -9.58
N ARG A 18 8.72 -4.18 -9.28
CA ARG A 18 9.19 -5.36 -10.03
C ARG A 18 8.85 -5.25 -11.52
N ARG A 19 7.62 -4.86 -11.85
CA ARG A 19 7.19 -4.70 -13.23
C ARG A 19 7.94 -3.56 -13.94
N ALA A 20 8.18 -2.45 -13.23
CA ALA A 20 8.91 -1.30 -13.76
C ALA A 20 10.33 -1.65 -14.20
N LEU A 21 11.00 -2.53 -13.46
CA LEU A 21 12.35 -3.03 -13.78
C LEU A 21 12.36 -4.01 -14.97
N SER A 22 11.21 -4.32 -15.58
CA SER A 22 11.05 -5.28 -16.69
C SER A 22 11.56 -6.68 -16.37
N THR A 23 11.68 -7.03 -15.11
CA THR A 23 12.06 -8.37 -14.65
C THR A 23 10.82 -9.17 -14.33
N GLN A 24 10.69 -10.38 -14.87
CA GLN A 24 9.53 -11.26 -14.61
C GLN A 24 9.67 -12.01 -13.27
N GLU A 25 10.91 -12.27 -12.84
CA GLU A 25 11.21 -13.18 -11.72
C GLU A 25 12.04 -12.55 -10.60
N ILE A 26 12.67 -11.39 -10.80
CA ILE A 26 13.56 -10.77 -9.82
C ILE A 26 13.00 -9.39 -9.39
N PRO A 27 12.72 -9.19 -8.08
CA PRO A 27 12.80 -10.16 -6.97
C PRO A 27 11.70 -11.21 -7.00
N PRO A 28 11.96 -12.44 -6.47
CA PRO A 28 10.95 -13.50 -6.37
C PRO A 28 9.72 -13.06 -5.58
N THR A 29 8.56 -13.62 -5.90
CA THR A 29 7.29 -13.26 -5.23
C THR A 29 7.35 -13.47 -3.72
N GLN A 30 8.05 -14.50 -3.25
CA GLN A 30 8.23 -14.76 -1.82
C GLN A 30 8.97 -13.62 -1.11
N VAL A 31 9.98 -13.02 -1.76
CA VAL A 31 10.73 -11.87 -1.21
C VAL A 31 9.84 -10.64 -1.12
N ILE A 32 9.03 -10.37 -2.14
CA ILE A 32 8.06 -9.25 -2.14
C ILE A 32 7.04 -9.44 -1.01
N ILE A 33 6.46 -10.63 -0.87
CA ILE A 33 5.49 -10.91 0.19
C ILE A 33 6.15 -10.78 1.57
N GLY A 34 7.34 -11.36 1.75
CA GLY A 34 8.09 -11.28 3.00
C GLY A 34 8.41 -9.83 3.40
N LEU A 35 8.94 -9.03 2.46
CA LEU A 35 9.21 -7.60 2.68
C LEU A 35 7.93 -6.83 2.98
N SER A 36 6.83 -7.12 2.26
CA SER A 36 5.53 -6.49 2.52
C SER A 36 5.01 -6.79 3.92
N LEU A 37 5.17 -8.01 4.41
CA LEU A 37 4.77 -8.38 5.77
C LEU A 37 5.61 -7.65 6.83
N PHE A 38 6.93 -7.60 6.67
CA PHE A 38 7.81 -6.89 7.59
C PHE A 38 7.50 -5.40 7.64
N LEU A 39 7.34 -4.76 6.47
CA LEU A 39 6.98 -3.34 6.41
C LEU A 39 5.58 -3.09 7.01
N THR A 40 4.63 -4.00 6.80
CA THR A 40 3.30 -3.91 7.43
C THR A 40 3.39 -3.97 8.94
N LEU A 41 4.16 -4.91 9.50
CA LEU A 41 4.39 -5.00 10.94
C LEU A 41 5.03 -3.72 11.47
N PHE A 42 6.01 -3.18 10.77
CA PHE A 42 6.68 -1.94 11.15
C PHE A 42 5.71 -0.75 11.19
N VAL A 43 4.93 -0.53 10.11
CA VAL A 43 3.95 0.56 10.01
C VAL A 43 2.84 0.41 11.06
N MET A 44 2.39 -0.81 11.31
CA MET A 44 1.30 -1.08 12.27
C MET A 44 1.78 -1.24 13.72
N THR A 45 3.07 -1.10 14.00
CA THR A 45 3.61 -1.20 15.37
C THR A 45 2.83 -0.35 16.39
N PRO A 46 2.51 0.93 16.15
CA PRO A 46 1.75 1.73 17.11
C PRO A 46 0.36 1.16 17.39
N THR A 47 -0.35 0.67 16.38
CA THR A 47 -1.67 0.03 16.54
C THR A 47 -1.56 -1.28 17.32
N PHE A 48 -0.58 -2.12 17.00
CA PHE A 48 -0.37 -3.37 17.72
C PHE A 48 0.08 -3.15 19.17
N SER A 49 0.87 -2.11 19.44
CA SER A 49 1.25 -1.75 20.82
C SER A 49 0.05 -1.36 21.66
N LYS A 50 -0.90 -0.61 21.11
CA LYS A 50 -2.16 -0.28 21.79
C LYS A 50 -3.01 -1.53 22.04
N ILE A 51 -3.19 -2.38 21.03
CA ILE A 51 -3.91 -3.65 21.19
C ILE A 51 -3.27 -4.52 22.30
N ASN A 52 -1.93 -4.55 22.34
CA ASN A 52 -1.23 -5.30 23.38
C ASN A 52 -1.49 -4.72 24.78
N ALA A 53 -1.41 -3.39 24.92
CA ALA A 53 -1.60 -2.71 26.22
C ALA A 53 -3.04 -2.78 26.72
N ASP A 54 -4.02 -2.56 25.83
CA ASP A 54 -5.42 -2.36 26.20
C ASP A 54 -6.27 -3.64 26.13
N ALA A 55 -5.76 -4.68 25.42
CA ALA A 55 -6.48 -5.94 25.26
C ALA A 55 -5.68 -7.14 25.76
N ILE A 56 -4.46 -7.37 25.24
CA ILE A 56 -3.72 -8.62 25.48
C ILE A 56 -3.20 -8.67 26.91
N GLN A 57 -2.56 -7.61 27.41
CA GLN A 57 -2.02 -7.55 28.78
C GLN A 57 -3.11 -7.69 29.84
N PRO A 58 -4.25 -6.93 29.81
CA PRO A 58 -5.33 -7.10 30.77
C PRO A 58 -6.01 -8.49 30.68
N TYR A 59 -6.04 -9.10 29.48
CA TYR A 59 -6.56 -10.45 29.33
C TYR A 59 -5.67 -11.51 29.99
N ILE A 60 -4.34 -11.39 29.84
CA ILE A 60 -3.38 -12.31 30.49
C ILE A 60 -3.43 -12.18 32.01
N ASN A 61 -3.76 -10.99 32.53
CA ASN A 61 -3.92 -10.72 33.95
C ASN A 61 -5.32 -11.09 34.50
N ASP A 62 -6.18 -11.74 33.70
CA ASP A 62 -7.56 -12.09 34.04
C ASP A 62 -8.46 -10.88 34.41
N GLU A 63 -8.11 -9.67 33.95
CA GLU A 63 -8.87 -8.44 34.27
C GLU A 63 -10.04 -8.23 33.30
N ILE A 64 -9.98 -8.78 32.09
CA ILE A 64 -11.01 -8.62 31.07
C ILE A 64 -11.43 -9.94 30.44
N SER A 65 -12.67 -10.01 29.96
CA SER A 65 -13.21 -11.19 29.27
C SER A 65 -12.75 -11.26 27.81
N PRO A 66 -12.74 -12.47 27.18
CA PRO A 66 -12.41 -12.63 25.76
C PRO A 66 -13.27 -11.75 24.83
N GLU A 67 -14.53 -11.51 25.20
CA GLU A 67 -15.44 -10.64 24.45
C GLU A 67 -14.95 -9.19 24.40
N LYS A 68 -14.44 -8.68 25.53
CA LYS A 68 -13.86 -7.33 25.60
C LYS A 68 -12.59 -7.22 24.78
N VAL A 69 -11.74 -8.24 24.77
CA VAL A 69 -10.54 -8.28 23.90
C VAL A 69 -10.93 -8.08 22.44
N PHE A 70 -11.97 -8.81 21.98
CA PHE A 70 -12.44 -8.69 20.60
C PHE A 70 -12.95 -7.28 20.28
N VAL A 71 -13.69 -6.67 21.22
CA VAL A 71 -14.21 -5.30 21.07
C VAL A 71 -13.06 -4.30 20.95
N VAL A 72 -12.06 -4.35 21.83
CA VAL A 72 -10.89 -3.45 21.79
C VAL A 72 -10.07 -3.64 20.51
N CYS A 73 -9.79 -4.88 20.11
CA CYS A 73 -9.09 -5.16 18.86
C CYS A 73 -9.83 -4.58 17.64
N LYS A 74 -11.16 -4.74 17.60
CA LYS A 74 -12.04 -4.22 16.56
C LYS A 74 -12.00 -2.69 16.53
N GLU A 75 -12.00 -2.04 17.68
CA GLU A 75 -11.97 -0.60 17.84
C GLU A 75 -10.63 -0.03 17.37
N GLU A 76 -9.50 -0.60 17.80
CA GLU A 76 -8.17 -0.12 17.39
C GLU A 76 -7.92 -0.31 15.88
N MET A 77 -8.40 -1.40 15.29
CA MET A 77 -8.34 -1.59 13.83
C MET A 77 -9.25 -0.59 13.11
N SER A 78 -10.42 -0.30 13.65
CA SER A 78 -11.32 0.73 13.11
C SER A 78 -10.68 2.13 13.20
N ASN A 79 -10.01 2.45 14.30
CA ASN A 79 -9.28 3.69 14.50
C ASN A 79 -8.16 3.85 13.44
N PHE A 80 -7.42 2.79 13.18
CA PHE A 80 -6.39 2.78 12.14
C PHE A 80 -6.99 3.04 10.74
N MET A 81 -8.05 2.31 10.36
CA MET A 81 -8.69 2.49 9.07
C MET A 81 -9.27 3.89 8.91
N TRP A 82 -9.94 4.41 9.95
CA TRP A 82 -10.52 5.75 9.93
C TRP A 82 -9.44 6.82 9.79
N HIS A 83 -8.35 6.72 10.54
CA HIS A 83 -7.22 7.65 10.44
C HIS A 83 -6.62 7.71 9.03
N GLN A 84 -6.61 6.58 8.30
CA GLN A 84 -6.13 6.58 6.91
C GLN A 84 -7.16 7.18 5.94
N LEU A 85 -8.46 6.99 6.17
CA LEU A 85 -9.53 7.54 5.35
C LEU A 85 -9.75 9.04 5.56
N ASP A 86 -9.65 9.51 6.80
CA ASP A 86 -9.89 10.91 7.18
C ASP A 86 -8.71 11.84 6.81
N ARG A 87 -7.62 11.28 6.33
CA ARG A 87 -6.39 12.01 6.05
C ARG A 87 -6.45 12.87 4.80
N ASP A 88 -7.24 12.46 3.81
CA ASP A 88 -7.40 13.17 2.56
C ASP A 88 -8.86 13.12 2.06
N ASP A 89 -9.23 14.07 1.23
CA ASP A 89 -10.58 14.16 0.64
C ASP A 89 -10.95 12.90 -0.15
N SER A 90 -9.95 12.20 -0.72
CA SER A 90 -10.19 10.99 -1.50
C SER A 90 -10.63 9.80 -0.66
N GLY A 91 -10.23 9.76 0.62
CA GLY A 91 -10.70 8.74 1.55
C GLY A 91 -12.17 8.98 1.93
N ILE A 92 -12.52 10.22 2.21
CA ILE A 92 -13.92 10.61 2.50
C ILE A 92 -14.82 10.35 1.28
N ASP A 93 -14.35 10.64 0.05
CA ASP A 93 -15.08 10.30 -1.18
C ASP A 93 -15.39 8.81 -1.29
N CYS A 94 -14.42 7.94 -0.92
CA CYS A 94 -14.63 6.50 -0.90
C CYS A 94 -15.69 6.07 0.13
N VAL A 95 -15.71 6.71 1.30
CA VAL A 95 -16.74 6.46 2.32
C VAL A 95 -18.11 6.86 1.81
N ASN A 96 -18.25 8.07 1.25
CA ASN A 96 -19.51 8.58 0.71
C ASN A 96 -20.04 7.67 -0.42
N LEU A 97 -19.18 7.24 -1.33
CA LEU A 97 -19.55 6.32 -2.41
C LEU A 97 -20.14 4.99 -1.88
N ILE A 98 -19.55 4.41 -0.84
CA ILE A 98 -20.05 3.17 -0.25
C ILE A 98 -21.35 3.41 0.54
N MET A 99 -21.49 4.56 1.20
CA MET A 99 -22.71 4.93 1.92
C MET A 99 -23.89 5.11 0.95
N GLU A 100 -23.69 5.82 -0.15
CA GLU A 100 -24.71 5.95 -1.20
C GLU A 100 -25.12 4.58 -1.76
N ALA A 101 -24.13 3.71 -2.03
CA ALA A 101 -24.40 2.36 -2.55
C ALA A 101 -25.15 1.46 -1.55
N SER A 102 -25.00 1.71 -0.23
CA SER A 102 -25.65 0.93 0.82
C SER A 102 -26.97 1.51 1.33
N ASN A 103 -27.46 2.62 0.75
CA ASN A 103 -28.61 3.39 1.24
C ASN A 103 -28.51 3.73 2.75
N SER A 104 -27.30 3.90 3.25
CA SER A 104 -27.05 4.31 4.62
C SER A 104 -27.17 5.83 4.74
N ASP A 105 -27.74 6.29 5.86
CA ASP A 105 -27.85 7.73 6.12
C ASP A 105 -26.49 8.40 6.08
N ALA A 106 -26.43 9.61 5.48
CA ALA A 106 -25.20 10.38 5.42
C ALA A 106 -24.61 10.60 6.81
N LEU A 107 -23.29 10.47 6.95
CA LEU A 107 -22.61 10.76 8.20
C LEU A 107 -22.98 12.14 8.71
N SER A 108 -23.53 12.22 9.93
CA SER A 108 -23.53 13.48 10.64
C SER A 108 -22.06 13.84 10.95
N ASN A 109 -21.72 15.11 10.76
CA ASN A 109 -20.35 15.61 10.88
C ASN A 109 -19.61 14.99 12.09
N ASN A 110 -18.51 14.29 11.83
CA ASN A 110 -17.59 13.65 12.77
C ASN A 110 -17.95 12.26 13.34
N GLU A 111 -18.97 11.55 12.89
CA GLU A 111 -19.17 10.17 13.31
C GLU A 111 -18.39 9.18 12.41
N LYS A 112 -17.73 8.20 13.05
CA LYS A 112 -17.08 7.11 12.32
C LYS A 112 -18.13 6.25 11.64
N PRO A 113 -17.95 5.92 10.34
CA PRO A 113 -18.88 5.04 9.66
C PRO A 113 -18.87 3.62 10.25
N ALA A 114 -19.99 2.93 10.11
CA ALA A 114 -20.07 1.54 10.51
C ALA A 114 -19.02 0.67 9.77
N ILE A 115 -18.52 -0.37 10.43
CA ILE A 115 -17.42 -1.19 9.90
C ILE A 115 -17.72 -1.78 8.52
N HIS A 116 -18.98 -2.14 8.25
CA HIS A 116 -19.37 -2.69 6.94
C HIS A 116 -19.26 -1.66 5.80
N VAL A 117 -19.28 -0.36 6.09
CA VAL A 117 -18.99 0.73 5.14
C VAL A 117 -17.49 1.04 5.12
N MET A 118 -16.87 1.11 6.31
CA MET A 118 -15.48 1.50 6.46
C MET A 118 -14.51 0.52 5.79
N VAL A 119 -14.72 -0.79 5.91
CA VAL A 119 -13.81 -1.80 5.34
C VAL A 119 -13.72 -1.71 3.82
N PRO A 120 -14.83 -1.75 3.05
CA PRO A 120 -14.73 -1.61 1.60
C PRO A 120 -14.22 -0.24 1.17
N ALA A 121 -14.60 0.85 1.84
CA ALA A 121 -14.08 2.19 1.56
C ALA A 121 -12.55 2.23 1.75
N PHE A 122 -12.04 1.67 2.85
CA PHE A 122 -10.62 1.58 3.12
C PHE A 122 -9.87 0.78 2.03
N ILE A 123 -10.39 -0.37 1.62
CA ILE A 123 -9.75 -1.20 0.58
C ILE A 123 -9.69 -0.43 -0.74
N ILE A 124 -10.75 0.25 -1.15
CA ILE A 124 -10.78 1.05 -2.38
C ILE A 124 -9.78 2.20 -2.30
N HIS A 125 -9.74 2.89 -1.17
CA HIS A 125 -8.79 3.99 -0.93
C HIS A 125 -7.34 3.49 -0.97
N GLU A 126 -7.01 2.37 -0.31
CA GLU A 126 -5.67 1.76 -0.33
C GLU A 126 -5.25 1.37 -1.76
N LEU A 127 -6.18 0.77 -2.52
CA LEU A 127 -5.95 0.46 -3.93
C LEU A 127 -5.65 1.73 -4.74
N ARG A 128 -6.45 2.79 -4.59
CA ARG A 128 -6.28 4.06 -5.30
C ARG A 128 -4.89 4.66 -5.03
N ILE A 129 -4.49 4.77 -3.76
CA ILE A 129 -3.17 5.28 -3.39
C ILE A 129 -2.06 4.39 -3.93
N ALA A 130 -2.20 3.07 -3.79
CA ALA A 130 -1.19 2.12 -4.29
C ALA A 130 -0.99 2.23 -5.80
N PHE A 131 -2.05 2.43 -6.58
CA PHE A 131 -1.97 2.64 -8.02
C PHE A 131 -1.31 3.96 -8.37
N ILE A 132 -1.67 5.06 -7.68
CA ILE A 132 -1.03 6.37 -7.90
C ILE A 132 0.47 6.30 -7.61
N MET A 133 0.87 5.75 -6.45
CA MET A 133 2.27 5.57 -6.08
C MET A 133 3.00 4.66 -7.07
N GLY A 134 2.40 3.53 -7.41
CA GLY A 134 2.96 2.58 -8.37
C GLY A 134 3.15 3.21 -9.74
N PHE A 135 2.21 4.02 -10.21
CA PHE A 135 2.32 4.76 -11.47
C PHE A 135 3.46 5.78 -11.42
N CYS A 136 3.56 6.58 -10.34
CA CYS A 136 4.65 7.53 -10.18
C CYS A 136 6.03 6.86 -10.21
N ILE A 137 6.15 5.70 -9.57
CA ILE A 137 7.39 4.90 -9.61
C ILE A 137 7.67 4.36 -11.03
N TYR A 138 6.63 3.99 -11.76
CA TYR A 138 6.76 3.41 -13.10
C TYR A 138 7.19 4.44 -14.17
N MET A 139 6.80 5.72 -14.00
CA MET A 139 7.04 6.79 -14.98
C MET A 139 8.51 6.95 -15.44
N PRO A 140 9.52 7.03 -14.55
CA PRO A 140 10.91 7.17 -14.99
C PRO A 140 11.40 5.97 -15.82
N PHE A 141 10.91 4.78 -15.54
CA PHE A 141 11.27 3.56 -16.29
C PHE A 141 10.62 3.51 -17.68
N LEU A 142 9.39 4.06 -17.82
CA LEU A 142 8.76 4.24 -19.12
C LEU A 142 9.55 5.22 -20.01
N LEU A 143 10.08 6.29 -19.42
CA LEU A 143 10.92 7.23 -20.17
C LEU A 143 12.20 6.56 -20.71
N ILE A 144 12.83 5.69 -19.92
CA ILE A 144 14.00 4.92 -20.39
C ILE A 144 13.60 4.02 -21.56
N ASP A 145 12.48 3.30 -21.48
CA ASP A 145 12.01 2.45 -22.58
C ASP A 145 11.78 3.27 -23.86
N LEU A 146 11.16 4.43 -23.73
CA LEU A 146 10.89 5.31 -24.86
C LEU A 146 12.19 5.83 -25.51
N VAL A 147 13.13 6.30 -24.70
CA VAL A 147 14.43 6.79 -25.20
C VAL A 147 15.21 5.67 -25.89
N VAL A 148 15.32 4.50 -25.26
CA VAL A 148 16.03 3.36 -25.86
C VAL A 148 15.36 2.93 -27.16
N SER A 149 14.02 2.86 -27.21
CA SER A 149 13.29 2.49 -28.42
C SER A 149 13.51 3.48 -29.53
N THR A 150 13.49 4.79 -29.29
CA THR A 150 13.71 5.82 -30.30
C THR A 150 15.14 5.79 -30.85
N VAL A 151 16.15 5.57 -30.00
CA VAL A 151 17.54 5.43 -30.40
C VAL A 151 17.73 4.20 -31.29
N LEU A 152 17.20 3.04 -30.91
CA LEU A 152 17.28 1.80 -31.68
C LEU A 152 16.62 1.93 -33.06
N MET A 153 15.44 2.56 -33.12
CA MET A 153 14.76 2.82 -34.39
C MET A 153 15.58 3.76 -35.31
N SER A 154 16.21 4.79 -34.73
CA SER A 154 17.04 5.72 -35.50
C SER A 154 18.29 5.07 -36.09
N LEU A 155 18.82 4.02 -35.43
CA LEU A 155 19.94 3.21 -35.89
C LEU A 155 19.53 2.12 -36.91
N GLY A 156 18.23 2.02 -37.24
CA GLY A 156 17.72 1.01 -38.16
C GLY A 156 17.61 -0.40 -37.60
N MET A 157 17.75 -0.56 -36.27
CA MET A 157 17.71 -1.86 -35.58
C MET A 157 16.27 -2.30 -35.25
N MET A 158 15.38 -2.33 -36.27
CA MET A 158 13.96 -2.63 -36.06
C MET A 158 13.64 -4.06 -35.56
N MET A 159 14.57 -5.01 -35.77
CA MET A 159 14.35 -6.41 -35.39
C MET A 159 14.79 -6.74 -33.97
N MET A 160 15.46 -5.83 -33.24
CA MET A 160 15.91 -6.07 -31.86
C MET A 160 14.87 -5.56 -30.88
N PRO A 161 14.38 -6.41 -29.95
CA PRO A 161 13.45 -5.96 -28.91
C PRO A 161 14.10 -4.92 -27.98
N PRO A 162 13.52 -3.71 -27.83
CA PRO A 162 14.12 -2.64 -27.02
C PRO A 162 14.33 -3.03 -25.55
N VAL A 163 13.53 -3.95 -25.04
CA VAL A 163 13.58 -4.44 -23.65
C VAL A 163 14.95 -5.05 -23.29
N ILE A 164 15.64 -5.69 -24.25
CA ILE A 164 16.96 -6.31 -24.00
C ILE A 164 18.01 -5.25 -23.61
N ILE A 165 17.91 -4.04 -24.17
CA ILE A 165 18.85 -2.94 -23.89
C ILE A 165 18.33 -2.06 -22.76
N SER A 166 17.02 -1.83 -22.66
CA SER A 166 16.45 -0.96 -21.62
C SER A 166 16.51 -1.58 -20.24
N THR A 167 16.39 -2.91 -20.11
CA THR A 167 16.43 -3.59 -18.80
C THR A 167 17.72 -3.33 -18.02
N PRO A 168 18.94 -3.55 -18.55
CA PRO A 168 20.16 -3.21 -17.83
C PRO A 168 20.29 -1.71 -17.50
N CYS A 169 19.80 -0.81 -18.37
CA CYS A 169 19.79 0.63 -18.09
C CYS A 169 18.88 0.97 -16.91
N LYS A 170 17.70 0.34 -16.83
CA LYS A 170 16.77 0.51 -15.71
C LYS A 170 17.36 0.02 -14.40
N LEU A 171 17.96 -1.18 -14.39
CA LEU A 171 18.61 -1.73 -13.22
C LEU A 171 19.76 -0.84 -12.73
N MET A 172 20.58 -0.34 -13.64
CA MET A 172 21.68 0.57 -13.30
C MET A 172 21.15 1.86 -12.68
N LEU A 173 20.13 2.50 -13.30
CA LEU A 173 19.50 3.70 -12.75
C LEU A 173 18.93 3.43 -11.37
N PHE A 174 18.19 2.33 -11.18
CA PHE A 174 17.57 1.95 -9.92
C PHE A 174 18.59 1.80 -8.79
N VAL A 175 19.75 1.19 -9.07
CA VAL A 175 20.84 1.03 -8.10
C VAL A 175 21.52 2.37 -7.81
N LEU A 176 21.74 3.20 -8.82
CA LEU A 176 22.42 4.51 -8.67
C LEU A 176 21.64 5.48 -7.80
N VAL A 177 20.30 5.44 -7.85
CA VAL A 177 19.43 6.33 -7.06
C VAL A 177 19.04 5.75 -5.69
N ASP A 178 19.60 4.60 -5.30
CA ASP A 178 19.15 3.85 -4.11
C ASP A 178 17.62 3.61 -4.12
N GLY A 179 17.13 3.03 -5.21
CA GLY A 179 15.70 2.86 -5.46
C GLY A 179 14.97 2.11 -4.33
N TRP A 180 15.61 1.10 -3.70
CA TRP A 180 14.99 0.39 -2.58
C TRP A 180 14.79 1.29 -1.36
N GLY A 181 15.79 2.09 -0.99
CA GLY A 181 15.69 3.03 0.13
C GLY A 181 14.58 4.06 -0.10
N LEU A 182 14.53 4.67 -1.29
CA LEU A 182 13.50 5.64 -1.66
C LEU A 182 12.08 5.04 -1.62
N ILE A 183 11.89 3.82 -2.13
CA ILE A 183 10.58 3.17 -2.15
C ILE A 183 10.12 2.86 -0.72
N VAL A 184 10.97 2.27 0.10
CA VAL A 184 10.65 1.93 1.49
C VAL A 184 10.33 3.20 2.29
N GLN A 185 11.14 4.24 2.15
CA GLN A 185 10.91 5.53 2.80
C GLN A 185 9.57 6.14 2.37
N THR A 186 9.28 6.17 1.06
CA THR A 186 8.02 6.71 0.53
C THR A 186 6.82 5.91 1.02
N LEU A 187 6.93 4.58 1.09
CA LEU A 187 5.88 3.72 1.64
C LEU A 187 5.60 4.03 3.11
N ILE A 188 6.64 4.09 3.95
CA ILE A 188 6.48 4.37 5.38
C ILE A 188 5.88 5.76 5.61
N THR A 189 6.39 6.78 4.93
CA THR A 189 5.88 8.16 5.06
C THR A 189 4.46 8.32 4.54
N SER A 190 4.04 7.49 3.58
CA SER A 190 2.66 7.51 3.06
C SER A 190 1.61 7.08 4.08
N PHE A 191 1.98 6.42 5.17
CA PHE A 191 1.09 6.07 6.28
C PHE A 191 1.08 7.12 7.40
N GLY A 192 1.87 8.17 7.33
CA GLY A 192 1.82 9.31 8.25
C GLY A 192 2.52 9.05 9.59
N SER A 193 3.57 8.26 9.55
CA SER A 193 4.53 8.18 10.66
C SER A 193 5.47 9.36 10.63
#